data_1dce8c5d5b7898d6c66d983e44cfa583
#
_entry.id   1dce8c5d5b7898d6c66d983e44cfa583
#
_cell.length_a   1.000
_cell.length_b   1.000
_cell.length_c   1.000
_cell.angle_alpha   90.00
_cell.angle_beta   90.00
_cell.angle_gamma   90.00
#
_symmetry.space_group_name_H-M   'P 1'
#
loop_
_entity.id
_entity.type
_entity.pdbx_description
1 polymer ?
#
loop_
_entity_poly.entity_id
_entity_poly.type
_entity_poly.pdbx_seq_one_letter_code
_entity_poly.pdbx_strand_id
1 'polypeptide(L)'
;MTKSATKKVETITLETQKTMEEGVEKMTKGIENATAFGQENVEAVVTSSKIAAKAAETFGAEIAAYSKKTYEDSLAAAKELTTCKSVTEFFEKQTEFGKTSIEGFVAEATKLNDMYSAAAKEAFAPLNARFTAAVENVKDYRV
;
A
#
# COMPACT_ATOMS: atom_id res chain seq x y z
N MET A 1 -55.64 -34.41 -32.75
CA MET A 1 -54.85 -34.51 -31.49
C MET A 1 -53.37 -34.31 -31.72
N THR A 2 -52.80 -34.57 -32.87
CA THR A 2 -51.37 -34.52 -33.13
C THR A 2 -50.78 -33.08 -33.27
N LYS A 3 -51.50 -32.11 -33.86
CA LYS A 3 -51.01 -30.73 -34.07
C LYS A 3 -50.82 -29.92 -32.78
N SER A 4 -51.67 -30.16 -31.75
CA SER A 4 -51.55 -29.43 -30.46
C SER A 4 -50.40 -29.97 -29.60
N ALA A 5 -50.15 -31.26 -29.63
CA ALA A 5 -49.05 -31.90 -28.91
C ALA A 5 -47.67 -31.49 -29.48
N THR A 6 -47.56 -31.44 -30.81
CA THR A 6 -46.32 -31.04 -31.50
C THR A 6 -45.94 -29.58 -31.22
N LYS A 7 -46.93 -28.69 -31.23
CA LYS A 7 -46.74 -27.28 -30.91
C LYS A 7 -46.32 -27.04 -29.45
N LYS A 8 -46.81 -27.87 -28.53
CA LYS A 8 -46.46 -27.82 -27.09
C LYS A 8 -45.05 -28.34 -26.85
N VAL A 9 -44.60 -29.36 -27.58
CA VAL A 9 -43.26 -29.89 -27.51
C VAL A 9 -42.25 -28.90 -28.10
N GLU A 10 -42.53 -28.27 -29.23
CA GLU A 10 -41.70 -27.22 -29.82
C GLU A 10 -41.53 -26.03 -28.87
N THR A 11 -42.58 -25.58 -28.21
CA THR A 11 -42.51 -24.47 -27.27
C THR A 11 -41.65 -24.83 -26.06
N ILE A 12 -41.83 -26.03 -25.49
CA ILE A 12 -40.99 -26.50 -24.35
C ILE A 12 -39.52 -26.63 -24.77
N THR A 13 -39.24 -27.10 -25.98
CA THR A 13 -37.88 -27.24 -26.49
C THR A 13 -37.22 -25.88 -26.64
N LEU A 14 -37.92 -24.90 -27.21
CA LEU A 14 -37.43 -23.52 -27.37
C LEU A 14 -37.19 -22.83 -26.02
N GLU A 15 -38.10 -22.97 -25.05
CA GLU A 15 -37.93 -22.43 -23.73
C GLU A 15 -36.74 -23.07 -22.97
N THR A 16 -36.56 -24.39 -23.14
CA THR A 16 -35.44 -25.12 -22.53
C THR A 16 -34.11 -24.67 -23.15
N GLN A 17 -34.07 -24.51 -24.50
CA GLN A 17 -32.86 -24.02 -25.17
C GLN A 17 -32.52 -22.60 -24.72
N LYS A 18 -33.49 -21.72 -24.63
CA LYS A 18 -33.29 -20.35 -24.17
C LYS A 18 -32.80 -20.28 -22.73
N THR A 19 -33.36 -21.09 -21.86
CA THR A 19 -32.91 -21.18 -20.45
C THR A 19 -31.48 -21.73 -20.34
N MET A 20 -31.12 -22.69 -21.18
CA MET A 20 -29.73 -23.22 -21.22
C MET A 20 -28.75 -22.18 -21.75
N GLU A 21 -29.11 -21.45 -22.81
CA GLU A 21 -28.28 -20.35 -23.38
C GLU A 21 -28.05 -19.24 -22.33
N GLU A 22 -29.10 -18.81 -21.65
CA GLU A 22 -29.02 -17.82 -20.55
C GLU A 22 -28.18 -18.34 -19.38
N GLY A 23 -28.29 -19.60 -19.04
CA GLY A 23 -27.48 -20.27 -18.01
C GLY A 23 -25.99 -20.31 -18.38
N VAL A 24 -25.67 -20.67 -19.60
CA VAL A 24 -24.30 -20.67 -20.12
C VAL A 24 -23.71 -19.27 -20.16
N GLU A 25 -24.48 -18.29 -20.63
CA GLU A 25 -24.04 -16.89 -20.67
C GLU A 25 -23.75 -16.35 -19.25
N LYS A 26 -24.63 -16.62 -18.29
CA LYS A 26 -24.41 -16.24 -16.88
C LYS A 26 -23.17 -16.92 -16.29
N MET A 27 -22.96 -18.19 -16.59
CA MET A 27 -21.79 -18.93 -16.13
C MET A 27 -20.50 -18.38 -16.74
N THR A 28 -20.50 -18.08 -18.03
CA THR A 28 -19.36 -17.49 -18.74
C THR A 28 -19.02 -16.12 -18.17
N LYS A 29 -20.00 -15.25 -17.97
CA LYS A 29 -19.80 -13.95 -17.31
C LYS A 29 -19.29 -14.10 -15.88
N GLY A 30 -19.79 -15.07 -15.14
CA GLY A 30 -19.30 -15.37 -13.78
C GLY A 30 -17.83 -15.78 -13.76
N ILE A 31 -17.39 -16.60 -14.73
CA ILE A 31 -15.99 -17.01 -14.87
C ILE A 31 -15.11 -15.84 -15.28
N GLU A 32 -15.55 -15.03 -16.25
CA GLU A 32 -14.83 -13.83 -16.66
C GLU A 32 -14.66 -12.84 -15.51
N ASN A 33 -15.71 -12.58 -14.75
CA ASN A 33 -15.67 -11.71 -13.59
C ASN A 33 -14.74 -12.25 -12.47
N ALA A 34 -14.79 -13.56 -12.22
CA ALA A 34 -13.91 -14.20 -11.25
C ALA A 34 -12.43 -14.12 -11.67
N THR A 35 -12.15 -14.30 -12.95
CA THR A 35 -10.80 -14.20 -13.54
C THR A 35 -10.29 -12.76 -13.45
N ALA A 36 -11.10 -11.78 -13.84
CA ALA A 36 -10.76 -10.37 -13.73
C ALA A 36 -10.52 -9.96 -12.27
N PHE A 37 -11.37 -10.40 -11.35
CA PHE A 37 -11.21 -10.16 -9.92
C PHE A 37 -9.90 -10.74 -9.37
N GLY A 38 -9.56 -11.97 -9.78
CA GLY A 38 -8.29 -12.60 -9.41
C GLY A 38 -7.07 -11.84 -9.94
N GLN A 39 -7.11 -11.40 -11.20
CA GLN A 39 -6.03 -10.60 -11.81
C GLN A 39 -5.85 -9.26 -11.10
N GLU A 40 -6.93 -8.56 -10.80
CA GLU A 40 -6.88 -7.30 -10.06
C GLU A 40 -6.36 -7.47 -8.64
N ASN A 41 -6.65 -8.58 -7.99
CA ASN A 41 -6.08 -8.91 -6.67
C ASN A 41 -4.57 -9.13 -6.74
N VAL A 42 -4.08 -9.87 -7.73
CA VAL A 42 -2.65 -10.06 -7.97
C VAL A 42 -1.97 -8.72 -8.27
N GLU A 43 -2.55 -7.90 -9.10
CA GLU A 43 -2.04 -6.56 -9.42
C GLU A 43 -1.96 -5.67 -8.17
N ALA A 44 -2.98 -5.71 -7.30
CA ALA A 44 -2.97 -4.99 -6.03
C ALA A 44 -1.83 -5.43 -5.12
N VAL A 45 -1.57 -6.73 -5.01
CA VAL A 45 -0.45 -7.29 -4.22
C VAL A 45 0.89 -6.85 -4.81
N VAL A 46 1.06 -6.93 -6.12
CA VAL A 46 2.27 -6.49 -6.81
C VAL A 46 2.50 -5.00 -6.60
N THR A 47 1.48 -4.18 -6.74
CA THR A 47 1.55 -2.73 -6.52
C THR A 47 1.92 -2.40 -5.08
N SER A 48 1.27 -3.04 -4.10
CA SER A 48 1.60 -2.88 -2.68
C SER A 48 3.04 -3.27 -2.36
N SER A 49 3.52 -4.36 -2.95
CA SER A 49 4.91 -4.83 -2.80
C SER A 49 5.92 -3.84 -3.38
N LYS A 50 5.63 -3.26 -4.54
CA LYS A 50 6.47 -2.21 -5.15
C LYS A 50 6.52 -0.94 -4.29
N ILE A 51 5.39 -0.51 -3.75
CA ILE A 51 5.29 0.64 -2.85
C ILE A 51 6.11 0.38 -1.59
N ALA A 52 5.95 -0.79 -0.97
CA ALA A 52 6.71 -1.18 0.21
C ALA A 52 8.23 -1.23 -0.05
N ALA A 53 8.65 -1.79 -1.17
CA ALA A 53 10.06 -1.85 -1.57
C ALA A 53 10.65 -0.43 -1.77
N LYS A 54 9.93 0.45 -2.45
CA LYS A 54 10.33 1.84 -2.65
C LYS A 54 10.39 2.61 -1.32
N ALA A 55 9.43 2.38 -0.43
CA ALA A 55 9.42 2.98 0.89
C ALA A 55 10.63 2.53 1.72
N ALA A 56 10.99 1.25 1.69
CA ALA A 56 12.18 0.72 2.35
C ALA A 56 13.48 1.34 1.82
N GLU A 57 13.58 1.52 0.50
CA GLU A 57 14.71 2.19 -0.14
C GLU A 57 14.81 3.66 0.29
N THR A 58 13.71 4.40 0.26
CA THR A 58 13.65 5.80 0.71
C THR A 58 13.99 5.94 2.18
N PHE A 59 13.49 5.03 3.02
CA PHE A 59 13.78 4.98 4.44
C PHE A 59 15.26 4.72 4.72
N GLY A 60 15.87 3.76 4.01
CA GLY A 60 17.29 3.47 4.11
C GLY A 60 18.16 4.66 3.67
N ALA A 61 17.78 5.35 2.61
CA ALA A 61 18.46 6.56 2.14
C ALA A 61 18.39 7.70 3.16
N GLU A 62 17.26 7.88 3.82
CA GLU A 62 17.09 8.89 4.88
C GLU A 62 17.98 8.58 6.10
N ILE A 63 17.99 7.34 6.55
CA ILE A 63 18.88 6.91 7.64
C ILE A 63 20.35 7.15 7.29
N ALA A 64 20.77 6.82 6.07
CA ALA A 64 22.12 7.04 5.62
C ALA A 64 22.48 8.54 5.58
N ALA A 65 21.59 9.38 5.08
CA ALA A 65 21.75 10.83 5.03
C ALA A 65 21.85 11.45 6.45
N TYR A 66 20.98 11.01 7.34
CA TYR A 66 21.01 11.45 8.75
C TYR A 66 22.29 11.01 9.44
N SER A 67 22.75 9.79 9.24
CA SER A 67 23.99 9.26 9.81
C SER A 67 25.21 10.06 9.31
N LYS A 68 25.25 10.37 8.03
CA LYS A 68 26.30 11.21 7.43
C LYS A 68 26.29 12.63 8.03
N LYS A 69 25.12 13.24 8.12
CA LYS A 69 24.96 14.58 8.71
C LYS A 69 25.42 14.60 10.17
N THR A 70 24.99 13.62 10.97
CA THR A 70 25.37 13.50 12.38
C THR A 70 26.88 13.36 12.54
N TYR A 71 27.53 12.58 11.66
CA TYR A 71 28.98 12.42 11.66
C TYR A 71 29.68 13.75 11.32
N GLU A 72 29.25 14.45 10.29
CA GLU A 72 29.79 15.75 9.89
C GLU A 72 29.60 16.81 10.97
N ASP A 73 28.42 16.87 11.59
CA ASP A 73 28.11 17.79 12.70
C ASP A 73 28.99 17.48 13.93
N SER A 74 29.23 16.21 14.22
CA SER A 74 30.12 15.78 15.32
C SER A 74 31.56 16.18 15.08
N LEU A 75 32.05 16.04 13.84
CA LEU A 75 33.41 16.49 13.48
C LEU A 75 33.53 18.01 13.58
N ALA A 76 32.53 18.76 13.11
CA ALA A 76 32.51 20.21 13.21
C ALA A 76 32.50 20.67 14.68
N ALA A 77 31.68 20.07 15.51
CA ALA A 77 31.62 20.34 16.95
C ALA A 77 32.95 20.03 17.64
N ALA A 78 33.59 18.91 17.32
CA ALA A 78 34.89 18.56 17.86
C ALA A 78 35.95 19.61 17.51
N LYS A 79 35.98 20.09 16.24
CA LYS A 79 36.87 21.15 15.80
C LYS A 79 36.62 22.46 16.56
N GLU A 80 35.36 22.85 16.75
CA GLU A 80 35.02 24.05 17.51
C GLU A 80 35.44 23.94 18.97
N LEU A 81 35.29 22.79 19.59
CA LEU A 81 35.73 22.55 20.97
C LEU A 81 37.25 22.68 21.14
N THR A 82 38.04 22.30 20.13
CA THR A 82 39.50 22.45 20.16
C THR A 82 39.97 23.89 20.04
N THR A 83 39.12 24.79 19.53
CA THR A 83 39.45 26.22 19.36
C THR A 83 38.95 27.11 20.50
N CYS A 84 38.30 26.53 21.52
CA CYS A 84 37.81 27.27 22.67
C CYS A 84 38.95 27.89 23.49
N LYS A 85 38.79 29.15 23.85
CA LYS A 85 39.79 29.92 24.60
C LYS A 85 39.55 29.92 26.10
N SER A 86 38.38 29.51 26.56
CA SER A 86 38.03 29.44 27.99
C SER A 86 37.22 28.17 28.29
N VAL A 87 37.23 27.77 29.57
CA VAL A 87 36.43 26.63 30.06
C VAL A 87 34.95 26.91 29.97
N THR A 88 34.54 28.14 30.19
CA THR A 88 33.14 28.56 30.05
C THR A 88 32.66 28.41 28.60
N GLU A 89 33.42 28.90 27.66
CA GLU A 89 33.11 28.78 26.21
C GLU A 89 33.03 27.30 25.79
N PHE A 90 33.93 26.46 26.29
CA PHE A 90 33.91 25.02 26.02
C PHE A 90 32.60 24.38 26.52
N PHE A 91 32.17 24.65 27.73
CA PHE A 91 30.92 24.10 28.27
C PHE A 91 29.69 24.64 27.57
N GLU A 92 29.67 25.90 27.19
CA GLU A 92 28.57 26.50 26.40
C GLU A 92 28.42 25.82 25.05
N LYS A 93 29.50 25.64 24.28
CA LYS A 93 29.49 24.95 23.01
C LYS A 93 29.14 23.48 23.13
N GLN A 94 29.61 22.80 24.16
CA GLN A 94 29.25 21.41 24.41
C GLN A 94 27.76 21.27 24.76
N THR A 95 27.21 22.17 25.55
CA THR A 95 25.79 22.18 25.90
C THR A 95 24.93 22.48 24.65
N GLU A 96 25.33 23.44 23.82
CA GLU A 96 24.64 23.78 22.57
C GLU A 96 24.66 22.60 21.61
N PHE A 97 25.80 21.96 21.44
CA PHE A 97 25.90 20.77 20.60
C PHE A 97 25.00 19.63 21.09
N GLY A 98 24.99 19.37 22.42
CA GLY A 98 24.13 18.36 23.02
C GLY A 98 22.65 18.66 22.78
N LYS A 99 22.24 19.92 22.98
CA LYS A 99 20.86 20.38 22.72
C LYS A 99 20.48 20.22 21.26
N THR A 100 21.30 20.71 20.36
CA THR A 100 21.07 20.63 18.90
C THR A 100 21.01 19.17 18.44
N SER A 101 21.85 18.28 18.99
CA SER A 101 21.86 16.85 18.68
C SER A 101 20.56 16.17 19.11
N ILE A 102 20.05 16.49 20.31
CA ILE A 102 18.77 15.95 20.78
C ILE A 102 17.60 16.47 19.95
N GLU A 103 17.55 17.75 19.66
CA GLU A 103 16.53 18.36 18.79
C GLU A 103 16.56 17.73 17.38
N GLY A 104 17.73 17.54 16.82
CA GLY A 104 17.91 16.88 15.54
C GLY A 104 17.45 15.42 15.54
N PHE A 105 17.76 14.69 16.60
CA PHE A 105 17.30 13.31 16.78
C PHE A 105 15.77 13.22 16.87
N VAL A 106 15.13 14.09 17.65
CA VAL A 106 13.67 14.13 17.78
C VAL A 106 13.01 14.50 16.46
N ALA A 107 13.56 15.47 15.74
CA ALA A 107 13.05 15.85 14.41
C ALA A 107 13.17 14.70 13.41
N GLU A 108 14.29 13.99 13.40
CA GLU A 108 14.49 12.84 12.52
C GLU A 108 13.58 11.66 12.89
N ALA A 109 13.41 11.37 14.19
CA ALA A 109 12.48 10.33 14.65
C ALA A 109 11.04 10.64 14.22
N THR A 110 10.61 11.90 14.31
CA THR A 110 9.30 12.35 13.84
C THR A 110 9.17 12.19 12.35
N LYS A 111 10.16 12.59 11.57
CA LYS A 111 10.20 12.44 10.12
C LYS A 111 10.11 10.97 9.70
N LEU A 112 10.89 10.09 10.31
CA LEU A 112 10.85 8.65 10.04
C LEU A 112 9.48 8.05 10.39
N ASN A 113 8.86 8.48 11.48
CA ASN A 113 7.52 8.04 11.85
C ASN A 113 6.47 8.49 10.83
N ASP A 114 6.55 9.73 10.36
CA ASP A 114 5.65 10.25 9.31
C ASP A 114 5.85 9.52 7.98
N MET A 115 7.09 9.25 7.60
CA MET A 115 7.43 8.46 6.42
C MET A 115 6.88 7.03 6.51
N TYR A 116 7.02 6.39 7.67
CA TYR A 116 6.45 5.06 7.91
C TYR A 116 4.93 5.05 7.81
N SER A 117 4.27 6.02 8.44
CA SER A 117 2.80 6.14 8.40
C SER A 117 2.28 6.38 6.99
N ALA A 118 2.92 7.25 6.23
CA ALA A 118 2.58 7.51 4.83
C ALA A 118 2.80 6.27 3.96
N ALA A 119 3.94 5.59 4.10
CA ALA A 119 4.26 4.37 3.36
C ALA A 119 3.28 3.24 3.68
N ALA A 120 2.89 3.06 4.94
CA ALA A 120 1.89 2.08 5.35
C ALA A 120 0.53 2.37 4.70
N LYS A 121 0.06 3.60 4.72
CA LYS A 121 -1.20 3.99 4.06
C LYS A 121 -1.16 3.73 2.56
N GLU A 122 -0.09 4.11 1.88
CA GLU A 122 0.07 3.90 0.44
C GLU A 122 0.17 2.42 0.08
N ALA A 123 0.90 1.63 0.85
CA ALA A 123 1.05 0.20 0.61
C ALA A 123 -0.25 -0.58 0.85
N PHE A 124 -1.05 -0.19 1.85
CA PHE A 124 -2.32 -0.83 2.16
C PHE A 124 -3.48 -0.34 1.29
N ALA A 125 -3.38 0.82 0.65
CA ALA A 125 -4.46 1.38 -0.16
C ALA A 125 -4.96 0.42 -1.27
N PRO A 126 -4.10 -0.20 -2.11
CA PRO A 126 -4.53 -1.16 -3.12
C PRO A 126 -5.21 -2.39 -2.51
N LEU A 127 -4.69 -2.91 -1.39
CA LEU A 127 -5.26 -4.07 -0.69
C LEU A 127 -6.62 -3.73 -0.05
N ASN A 128 -6.76 -2.56 0.52
CA ASN A 128 -8.01 -2.08 1.09
C ASN A 128 -9.09 -1.89 0.02
N ALA A 129 -8.74 -1.36 -1.13
CA ALA A 129 -9.63 -1.25 -2.29
C ALA A 129 -10.13 -2.63 -2.74
N ARG A 130 -9.28 -3.64 -2.75
CA ARG A 130 -9.66 -5.02 -3.11
C ARG A 130 -10.54 -5.68 -2.04
N PHE A 131 -10.27 -5.42 -0.78
CA PHE A 131 -11.14 -5.88 0.31
C PHE A 131 -12.56 -5.31 0.20
N THR A 132 -12.68 -4.02 -0.07
CA THR A 132 -13.97 -3.37 -0.30
C THR A 132 -14.70 -3.97 -1.50
N ALA A 133 -14.00 -4.18 -2.62
CA ALA A 133 -14.57 -4.82 -3.81
C ALA A 133 -15.05 -6.26 -3.53
N ALA A 134 -14.32 -7.02 -2.73
CA ALA A 134 -14.71 -8.36 -2.31
C ALA A 134 -15.99 -8.36 -1.47
N VAL A 135 -16.11 -7.43 -0.53
CA VAL A 135 -17.31 -7.27 0.29
C VAL A 135 -18.53 -6.87 -0.54
N GLU A 136 -18.37 -5.98 -1.50
CA GLU A 136 -19.45 -5.59 -2.42
C GLU A 136 -19.91 -6.76 -3.30
N ASN A 137 -18.98 -7.52 -3.87
CA ASN A 137 -19.31 -8.71 -4.65
C ASN A 137 -20.10 -9.75 -3.85
N VAL A 138 -19.75 -9.96 -2.59
CA VAL A 138 -20.51 -10.88 -1.70
C VAL A 138 -21.91 -10.39 -1.42
N LYS A 139 -22.12 -9.08 -1.31
CA LYS A 139 -23.44 -8.49 -1.13
C LYS A 139 -24.33 -8.70 -2.36
N ASP A 140 -23.78 -8.54 -3.55
CA ASP A 140 -24.53 -8.72 -4.81
C ASP A 140 -24.95 -10.19 -5.02
N TYR A 141 -24.21 -11.16 -4.49
CA TYR A 141 -24.58 -12.58 -4.53
C TYR A 141 -25.68 -12.97 -3.53
N ARG A 142 -26.01 -12.10 -2.58
CA ARG A 142 -27.01 -12.36 -1.55
C ARG A 142 -28.43 -11.91 -1.90
N VAL A 143 -28.62 -11.29 -3.04
CA VAL A 143 -29.90 -10.88 -3.61
C VAL A 143 -30.27 -11.85 -4.74
#